data_017e7a88bd9d300fc58092878605f32b
#
_entry.id   017e7a88bd9d300fc58092878605f32b
#
_cell.length_a   1.000
_cell.length_b   1.000
_cell.length_c   1.000
_cell.angle_alpha   90.00
_cell.angle_beta   90.00
_cell.angle_gamma   90.00
#
_symmetry.space_group_name_H-M   'P 1'
#
loop_
_entity.id
_entity.type
_entity.pdbx_description
1 polymer ?
#
loop_
_entity_poly.entity_id
_entity_poly.type
_entity_poly.pdbx_seq_one_letter_code
_entity_poly.pdbx_strand_id
1 'polypeptide(L)'
;MERPSLIFILITFMVLSHVVTSFNKMSKKKARPELNMAHASLDDQYDGCMASMKRLLPSLFRSELNASTLYSEAWEKALFEWQENKTWLYPRKLEELSEVALYAYTLGYPPLYQEFNSATRTAAKGPEEYAAYPFKSLHFLLTWATRFLGKKFSCQRVYRGTGVNFSVGHYFRFGQFTSTSEDPEIAQFFQTVTYFKLVTCKGIGISEASYFQHEQEVLVPPYEMFKVTSVEKHPTNKTIMAVSVGTCSDHNCIFVGEVLKYTKRCQDHQVLYL
;
A
#
# COMPACT_ATOMS: atom_id res chain seq x y z
N MET A 1 -47.80 18.06 -52.76
CA MET A 1 -47.30 17.87 -51.39
C MET A 1 -46.71 16.46 -51.32
N GLU A 2 -45.40 16.37 -51.44
CA GLU A 2 -44.68 15.09 -51.37
C GLU A 2 -44.54 14.68 -49.90
N ARG A 3 -44.92 13.45 -49.57
CA ARG A 3 -44.76 12.89 -48.24
C ARG A 3 -43.26 12.51 -48.07
N PRO A 4 -42.61 12.91 -46.99
CA PRO A 4 -41.23 12.48 -46.78
C PRO A 4 -41.16 10.97 -46.65
N SER A 5 -40.18 10.39 -47.31
CA SER A 5 -39.96 8.94 -47.39
C SER A 5 -39.72 8.37 -45.98
N LEU A 6 -40.34 7.23 -45.64
CA LEU A 6 -40.17 6.51 -44.38
C LEU A 6 -38.68 6.26 -44.06
N ILE A 7 -37.82 6.19 -45.05
CA ILE A 7 -36.38 6.01 -44.92
C ILE A 7 -35.74 7.24 -44.25
N PHE A 8 -36.21 8.47 -44.58
CA PHE A 8 -35.67 9.70 -43.96
C PHE A 8 -36.04 9.80 -42.45
N ILE A 9 -37.22 9.31 -42.07
CA ILE A 9 -37.67 9.32 -40.66
C ILE A 9 -36.90 8.28 -39.86
N LEU A 10 -36.57 7.11 -40.40
CA LEU A 10 -35.77 6.07 -39.73
C LEU A 10 -34.30 6.50 -39.54
N ILE A 11 -33.72 7.19 -40.51
CA ILE A 11 -32.36 7.69 -40.42
C ILE A 11 -32.23 8.79 -39.35
N THR A 12 -33.21 9.71 -39.26
CA THR A 12 -33.24 10.75 -38.22
C THR A 12 -33.42 10.16 -36.82
N PHE A 13 -34.22 9.10 -36.64
CA PHE A 13 -34.37 8.41 -35.38
C PHE A 13 -33.09 7.67 -34.95
N MET A 14 -32.39 7.00 -35.89
CA MET A 14 -31.12 6.37 -35.60
C MET A 14 -30.02 7.38 -35.22
N VAL A 15 -29.94 8.50 -35.91
CA VAL A 15 -28.94 9.53 -35.60
C VAL A 15 -29.24 10.19 -34.23
N LEU A 16 -30.51 10.45 -33.90
CA LEU A 16 -30.89 10.97 -32.59
C LEU A 16 -30.60 9.96 -31.46
N SER A 17 -30.85 8.66 -31.68
CA SER A 17 -30.54 7.64 -30.67
C SER A 17 -29.05 7.49 -30.43
N HIS A 18 -28.20 7.62 -31.45
CA HIS A 18 -26.74 7.60 -31.30
C HIS A 18 -26.20 8.87 -30.63
N VAL A 19 -26.82 10.03 -30.90
CA VAL A 19 -26.45 11.29 -30.21
C VAL A 19 -26.84 11.26 -28.73
N VAL A 20 -28.05 10.79 -28.40
CA VAL A 20 -28.52 10.67 -27.03
C VAL A 20 -27.70 9.63 -26.23
N THR A 21 -27.30 8.50 -26.84
CA THR A 21 -26.41 7.52 -26.19
C THR A 21 -24.96 8.03 -26.03
N SER A 22 -24.50 8.91 -26.93
CA SER A 22 -23.21 9.58 -26.80
C SER A 22 -23.21 10.66 -25.73
N PHE A 23 -24.32 11.40 -25.52
CA PHE A 23 -24.45 12.39 -24.44
C PHE A 23 -24.59 11.74 -23.06
N ASN A 24 -25.17 10.56 -22.93
CA ASN A 24 -25.21 9.81 -21.67
C ASN A 24 -23.89 9.14 -21.28
N LYS A 25 -22.90 9.15 -22.18
CA LYS A 25 -21.49 8.83 -21.88
C LYS A 25 -20.71 10.05 -21.40
N MET A 26 -21.38 11.10 -20.94
CA MET A 26 -20.72 12.16 -20.16
C MET A 26 -20.16 11.54 -18.88
N SER A 27 -18.90 11.21 -18.99
CA SER A 27 -17.91 11.00 -17.97
C SER A 27 -18.48 11.15 -16.54
N LYS A 28 -18.87 10.04 -15.91
CA LYS A 28 -18.83 9.99 -14.46
C LYS A 28 -17.39 10.31 -14.10
N LYS A 29 -17.11 11.54 -13.71
CA LYS A 29 -15.80 11.97 -13.20
C LYS A 29 -15.45 10.94 -12.13
N LYS A 30 -14.50 10.05 -12.45
CA LYS A 30 -14.09 8.99 -11.52
C LYS A 30 -13.75 9.68 -10.22
N ALA A 31 -14.48 9.37 -9.15
CA ALA A 31 -14.26 10.00 -7.86
C ALA A 31 -12.77 9.90 -7.54
N ARG A 32 -12.19 11.00 -7.07
CA ARG A 32 -10.77 11.01 -6.69
C ARG A 32 -10.61 10.03 -5.54
N PRO A 33 -9.63 9.09 -5.59
CA PRO A 33 -9.40 8.24 -4.46
C PRO A 33 -9.06 9.08 -3.23
N GLU A 34 -9.67 8.75 -2.12
CA GLU A 34 -9.47 9.46 -0.86
C GLU A 34 -8.46 8.70 0.00
N LEU A 35 -7.49 9.43 0.52
CA LEU A 35 -6.65 8.97 1.62
C LEU A 35 -7.39 9.25 2.93
N ASN A 36 -7.85 8.19 3.56
CA ASN A 36 -8.56 8.18 4.83
C ASN A 36 -7.90 7.17 5.78
N MET A 37 -8.58 6.75 6.83
CA MET A 37 -8.02 5.80 7.81
C MET A 37 -7.92 4.35 7.32
N ALA A 38 -8.33 4.05 6.07
CA ALA A 38 -8.16 2.76 5.40
C ALA A 38 -8.64 1.55 6.23
N HIS A 39 -9.83 1.65 6.85
CA HIS A 39 -10.39 0.64 7.76
C HIS A 39 -10.58 -0.76 7.13
N ALA A 40 -10.67 -0.84 5.80
CA ALA A 40 -10.78 -2.11 5.08
C ALA A 40 -9.43 -2.79 4.80
N SER A 41 -8.32 -2.12 5.13
CA SER A 41 -6.97 -2.66 4.87
C SER A 41 -6.51 -3.60 5.97
N LEU A 42 -5.67 -4.57 5.60
CA LEU A 42 -4.97 -5.38 6.58
C LEU A 42 -3.85 -4.52 7.21
N ASP A 43 -4.02 -4.23 8.49
CA ASP A 43 -3.15 -3.37 9.27
C ASP A 43 -2.58 -4.09 10.52
N ASP A 44 -2.61 -5.42 10.49
CA ASP A 44 -2.20 -6.27 11.60
C ASP A 44 -0.74 -6.00 12.00
N GLN A 45 -0.55 -5.59 13.24
CA GLN A 45 0.77 -5.39 13.85
C GLN A 45 1.29 -6.65 14.54
N TYR A 46 0.47 -7.68 14.64
CA TYR A 46 0.77 -8.94 15.34
C TYR A 46 1.20 -8.74 16.81
N ASP A 47 0.59 -7.74 17.46
CA ASP A 47 0.87 -7.45 18.87
C ASP A 47 0.37 -8.60 19.75
N GLY A 48 1.33 -9.22 20.47
CA GLY A 48 1.08 -10.34 21.36
C GLY A 48 1.10 -11.71 20.69
N CYS A 49 0.91 -11.83 19.37
CA CYS A 49 0.86 -13.11 18.65
C CYS A 49 2.05 -13.40 17.73
N MET A 50 3.08 -12.56 17.74
CA MET A 50 4.26 -12.71 16.89
C MET A 50 4.87 -14.10 16.97
N ALA A 51 4.98 -14.69 18.17
CA ALA A 51 5.51 -16.04 18.36
C ALA A 51 4.61 -17.12 17.75
N SER A 52 3.29 -16.97 17.85
CA SER A 52 2.31 -17.88 17.25
C SER A 52 2.37 -17.80 15.72
N MET A 53 2.44 -16.60 15.16
CA MET A 53 2.62 -16.42 13.71
C MET A 53 3.92 -17.04 13.20
N LYS A 54 5.03 -16.89 13.92
CA LYS A 54 6.30 -17.54 13.57
C LYS A 54 6.19 -19.06 13.48
N ARG A 55 5.49 -19.69 14.41
CA ARG A 55 5.28 -21.15 14.38
C ARG A 55 4.45 -21.61 13.19
N LEU A 56 3.48 -20.80 12.77
CA LEU A 56 2.58 -21.11 11.64
C LEU A 56 3.17 -20.74 10.29
N LEU A 57 4.16 -19.81 10.27
CA LEU A 57 4.74 -19.25 9.06
C LEU A 57 5.22 -20.32 8.05
N PRO A 58 5.95 -21.40 8.42
CA PRO A 58 6.48 -22.34 7.42
C PRO A 58 5.39 -23.05 6.62
N SER A 59 4.28 -23.42 7.25
CA SER A 59 3.15 -24.09 6.58
C SER A 59 2.34 -23.10 5.74
N LEU A 60 2.04 -21.92 6.28
CA LEU A 60 1.32 -20.86 5.61
C LEU A 60 2.07 -20.40 4.36
N PHE A 61 3.34 -20.07 4.50
CA PHE A 61 4.21 -19.61 3.43
C PHE A 61 4.28 -20.61 2.27
N ARG A 62 4.53 -21.88 2.57
CA ARG A 62 4.55 -22.95 1.56
C ARG A 62 3.21 -23.06 0.83
N SER A 63 2.09 -22.98 1.57
CA SER A 63 0.75 -23.04 0.99
C SER A 63 0.50 -21.86 0.03
N GLU A 64 0.89 -20.65 0.41
CA GLU A 64 0.69 -19.45 -0.40
C GLU A 64 1.59 -19.45 -1.65
N LEU A 65 2.85 -19.88 -1.56
CA LEU A 65 3.72 -20.03 -2.72
C LEU A 65 3.15 -21.07 -3.72
N ASN A 66 2.65 -22.20 -3.24
CA ASN A 66 2.06 -23.21 -4.10
C ASN A 66 0.76 -22.74 -4.78
N ALA A 67 0.04 -21.81 -4.18
CA ALA A 67 -1.22 -21.28 -4.69
C ALA A 67 -1.06 -20.09 -5.65
N SER A 68 0.11 -19.44 -5.68
CA SER A 68 0.35 -18.22 -6.48
C SER A 68 1.66 -18.31 -7.27
N THR A 69 1.54 -18.46 -8.59
CA THR A 69 2.70 -18.43 -9.50
C THR A 69 3.46 -17.11 -9.39
N LEU A 70 2.75 -15.98 -9.34
CA LEU A 70 3.38 -14.67 -9.17
C LEU A 70 4.21 -14.59 -7.88
N TYR A 71 3.66 -15.10 -6.78
CA TYR A 71 4.36 -15.03 -5.50
C TYR A 71 5.58 -15.96 -5.49
N SER A 72 5.46 -17.19 -6.03
CA SER A 72 6.60 -18.12 -6.10
C SER A 72 7.71 -17.61 -7.00
N GLU A 73 7.40 -17.13 -8.21
CA GLU A 73 8.40 -16.57 -9.13
C GLU A 73 9.12 -15.34 -8.54
N ALA A 74 8.36 -14.42 -7.92
CA ALA A 74 8.93 -13.26 -7.26
C ALA A 74 9.82 -13.66 -6.08
N TRP A 75 9.40 -14.67 -5.31
CA TRP A 75 10.18 -15.16 -4.18
C TRP A 75 11.48 -15.83 -4.62
N GLU A 76 11.43 -16.70 -5.61
CA GLU A 76 12.62 -17.37 -6.17
C GLU A 76 13.64 -16.35 -6.68
N LYS A 77 13.16 -15.36 -7.43
CA LYS A 77 14.03 -14.28 -7.92
C LYS A 77 14.60 -13.45 -6.76
N ALA A 78 13.78 -13.08 -5.78
CA ALA A 78 14.24 -12.32 -4.62
C ALA A 78 15.28 -13.09 -3.80
N LEU A 79 15.09 -14.40 -3.62
CA LEU A 79 16.03 -15.26 -2.93
C LEU A 79 17.39 -15.31 -3.66
N PHE A 80 17.36 -15.44 -4.99
CA PHE A 80 18.57 -15.42 -5.82
C PHE A 80 19.31 -14.09 -5.68
N GLU A 81 18.61 -12.96 -5.88
CA GLU A 81 19.18 -11.61 -5.77
C GLU A 81 19.74 -11.34 -4.35
N TRP A 82 19.01 -11.77 -3.33
CA TRP A 82 19.47 -11.65 -1.95
C TRP A 82 20.74 -12.47 -1.69
N GLN A 83 20.85 -13.68 -2.24
CA GLN A 83 22.04 -14.52 -2.10
C GLN A 83 23.25 -13.91 -2.77
N GLU A 84 23.10 -13.34 -3.99
CA GLU A 84 24.18 -12.70 -4.75
C GLU A 84 24.62 -11.37 -4.14
N ASN A 85 23.67 -10.60 -3.59
CA ASN A 85 23.92 -9.27 -3.02
C ASN A 85 24.08 -9.29 -1.49
N LYS A 86 24.25 -10.48 -0.91
CA LYS A 86 24.39 -10.67 0.54
C LYS A 86 25.66 -9.96 1.05
N THR A 87 25.57 -8.65 1.17
CA THR A 87 26.61 -7.85 1.80
C THR A 87 26.55 -8.05 3.29
N TRP A 88 27.71 -8.26 3.93
CA TRP A 88 27.89 -8.49 5.36
C TRP A 88 27.57 -7.27 6.23
N LEU A 89 26.82 -6.28 5.72
CA LEU A 89 26.61 -4.96 6.29
C LEU A 89 25.53 -4.90 7.37
N TYR A 90 24.59 -5.85 7.38
CA TYR A 90 23.70 -6.00 8.53
C TYR A 90 24.30 -7.02 9.50
N PRO A 91 24.58 -6.64 10.76
CA PRO A 91 24.77 -7.65 11.77
C PRO A 91 23.47 -8.47 11.82
N ARG A 92 23.51 -9.72 11.40
CA ARG A 92 22.45 -10.74 11.31
C ARG A 92 21.41 -10.65 12.45
N LYS A 93 20.51 -9.67 12.38
CA LYS A 93 19.50 -9.44 13.40
C LYS A 93 18.09 -9.62 12.84
N LEU A 94 17.93 -9.48 11.54
CA LEU A 94 16.67 -9.82 10.87
C LEU A 94 16.74 -11.28 10.41
N GLU A 95 15.61 -12.01 10.53
CA GLU A 95 15.55 -13.36 10.00
C GLU A 95 15.60 -13.31 8.47
N GLU A 96 16.33 -14.25 7.88
CA GLU A 96 16.56 -14.38 6.44
C GLU A 96 15.29 -14.21 5.59
N LEU A 97 14.19 -14.87 5.99
CA LEU A 97 12.92 -14.77 5.28
C LEU A 97 12.38 -13.34 5.22
N SER A 98 12.61 -12.52 6.25
CA SER A 98 12.16 -11.12 6.24
C SER A 98 13.02 -10.24 5.34
N GLU A 99 14.31 -10.55 5.20
CA GLU A 99 15.19 -9.86 4.24
C GLU A 99 14.79 -10.20 2.81
N VAL A 100 14.58 -11.49 2.51
CA VAL A 100 14.09 -11.92 1.19
C VAL A 100 12.71 -11.33 0.87
N ALA A 101 11.84 -11.16 1.88
CA ALA A 101 10.54 -10.52 1.69
C ALA A 101 10.66 -9.05 1.28
N LEU A 102 11.65 -8.32 1.82
CA LEU A 102 11.94 -6.94 1.39
C LEU A 102 12.40 -6.90 -0.08
N TYR A 103 13.32 -7.80 -0.48
CA TYR A 103 13.71 -7.93 -1.88
C TYR A 103 12.51 -8.28 -2.78
N ALA A 104 11.67 -9.25 -2.38
CA ALA A 104 10.49 -9.64 -3.15
C ALA A 104 9.49 -8.49 -3.32
N TYR A 105 9.32 -7.66 -2.29
CA TYR A 105 8.46 -6.49 -2.34
C TYR A 105 9.01 -5.40 -3.27
N THR A 106 10.33 -5.23 -3.37
CA THR A 106 10.98 -4.16 -4.16
C THR A 106 11.28 -4.56 -5.60
N LEU A 107 11.05 -5.82 -6.00
CA LEU A 107 11.28 -6.26 -7.39
C LEU A 107 10.48 -5.43 -8.40
N GLY A 108 11.16 -4.95 -9.45
CA GLY A 108 10.48 -4.33 -10.59
C GLY A 108 9.71 -5.34 -11.44
N TYR A 109 10.23 -6.59 -11.53
CA TYR A 109 9.60 -7.69 -12.25
C TYR A 109 10.03 -9.06 -11.66
N PRO A 110 9.07 -9.98 -11.41
CA PRO A 110 7.62 -9.77 -11.51
C PRO A 110 7.11 -8.74 -10.47
N PRO A 111 6.10 -7.92 -10.80
CA PRO A 111 5.69 -6.78 -9.95
C PRO A 111 4.77 -7.22 -8.80
N LEU A 112 5.26 -8.07 -7.91
CA LEU A 112 4.53 -8.63 -6.79
C LEU A 112 3.89 -7.55 -5.90
N TYR A 113 4.61 -6.42 -5.69
CA TYR A 113 4.13 -5.32 -4.85
C TYR A 113 2.79 -4.73 -5.31
N GLN A 114 2.48 -4.77 -6.61
CA GLN A 114 1.23 -4.21 -7.14
C GLN A 114 0.03 -5.03 -6.69
N GLU A 115 0.10 -6.36 -6.87
CA GLU A 115 -0.98 -7.27 -6.47
C GLU A 115 -1.08 -7.35 -4.95
N PHE A 116 0.06 -7.50 -4.27
CA PHE A 116 0.14 -7.51 -2.81
C PHE A 116 -0.51 -6.26 -2.19
N ASN A 117 -0.12 -5.06 -2.63
CA ASN A 117 -0.67 -3.82 -2.10
C ASN A 117 -2.16 -3.65 -2.45
N SER A 118 -2.56 -4.06 -3.67
CA SER A 118 -3.97 -4.03 -4.07
C SER A 118 -4.83 -4.93 -3.19
N ALA A 119 -4.38 -6.15 -2.93
CA ALA A 119 -5.06 -7.10 -2.06
C ALA A 119 -5.07 -6.63 -0.59
N THR A 120 -3.94 -6.10 -0.08
CA THR A 120 -3.81 -5.60 1.30
C THR A 120 -4.82 -4.50 1.61
N ARG A 121 -5.11 -3.58 0.67
CA ARG A 121 -6.07 -2.48 0.89
C ARG A 121 -7.49 -2.93 1.18
N THR A 122 -7.85 -4.17 0.87
CA THR A 122 -9.21 -4.69 1.02
C THR A 122 -9.29 -5.98 1.83
N ALA A 123 -8.15 -6.53 2.24
CA ALA A 123 -8.06 -7.84 2.88
C ALA A 123 -8.82 -7.94 4.21
N ALA A 124 -9.02 -6.84 4.89
CA ALA A 124 -9.71 -6.81 6.19
C ALA A 124 -11.13 -6.23 6.11
N LYS A 125 -11.71 -6.14 4.91
CA LYS A 125 -13.09 -5.69 4.70
C LYS A 125 -14.11 -6.63 5.34
N GLY A 126 -13.80 -7.93 5.37
CA GLY A 126 -14.61 -8.96 6.02
C GLY A 126 -13.88 -10.29 6.10
N PRO A 127 -14.48 -11.30 6.78
CA PRO A 127 -13.88 -12.63 6.94
C PRO A 127 -13.59 -13.32 5.60
N GLU A 128 -14.45 -13.14 4.61
CA GLU A 128 -14.31 -13.74 3.28
C GLU A 128 -13.13 -13.17 2.53
N GLU A 129 -12.99 -11.83 2.54
CA GLU A 129 -11.87 -11.14 1.92
C GLU A 129 -10.54 -11.51 2.58
N TYR A 130 -10.53 -11.63 3.92
CA TYR A 130 -9.34 -12.10 4.63
C TYR A 130 -9.02 -13.57 4.32
N ALA A 131 -10.02 -14.45 4.24
CA ALA A 131 -9.80 -15.84 3.87
C ALA A 131 -9.17 -15.97 2.47
N ALA A 132 -9.67 -15.16 1.51
CA ALA A 132 -9.18 -15.13 0.13
C ALA A 132 -7.84 -14.39 -0.05
N TYR A 133 -7.36 -13.64 0.95
CA TYR A 133 -6.11 -12.88 0.86
C TYR A 133 -4.89 -13.80 0.74
N PRO A 134 -4.12 -13.77 -0.38
CA PRO A 134 -3.12 -14.78 -0.69
C PRO A 134 -1.71 -14.45 -0.20
N PHE A 135 -1.54 -13.41 0.62
CA PHE A 135 -0.23 -12.86 1.01
C PHE A 135 -0.08 -12.67 2.52
N LYS A 136 -0.72 -13.50 3.33
CA LYS A 136 -0.66 -13.41 4.80
C LYS A 136 0.77 -13.56 5.32
N SER A 137 1.54 -14.48 4.72
CA SER A 137 2.94 -14.70 5.07
C SER A 137 3.82 -13.48 4.68
N LEU A 138 3.64 -12.92 3.49
CA LEU A 138 4.40 -11.75 3.05
C LEU A 138 4.08 -10.53 3.93
N HIS A 139 2.79 -10.30 4.24
CA HIS A 139 2.38 -9.23 5.15
C HIS A 139 3.02 -9.37 6.53
N PHE A 140 3.05 -10.59 7.06
CA PHE A 140 3.71 -10.87 8.34
C PHE A 140 5.21 -10.60 8.29
N LEU A 141 5.91 -11.09 7.27
CA LEU A 141 7.36 -10.91 7.12
C LEU A 141 7.76 -9.45 6.99
N LEU A 142 7.03 -8.66 6.18
CA LEU A 142 7.26 -7.22 6.03
C LEU A 142 6.93 -6.45 7.32
N THR A 143 5.83 -6.83 8.01
CA THR A 143 5.50 -6.22 9.32
C THR A 143 6.57 -6.54 10.34
N TRP A 144 7.08 -7.78 10.34
CA TRP A 144 8.19 -8.12 11.22
C TRP A 144 9.42 -7.27 10.93
N ALA A 145 9.84 -7.15 9.64
CA ALA A 145 10.98 -6.33 9.25
C ALA A 145 10.81 -4.89 9.74
N THR A 146 9.66 -4.26 9.46
CA THR A 146 9.40 -2.88 9.86
C THR A 146 9.40 -2.69 11.38
N ARG A 147 8.82 -3.62 12.13
CA ARG A 147 8.80 -3.56 13.60
C ARG A 147 10.16 -3.82 14.23
N PHE A 148 10.92 -4.75 13.67
CA PHE A 148 12.23 -5.11 14.20
C PHE A 148 13.26 -4.03 13.94
N LEU A 149 13.36 -3.55 12.71
CA LEU A 149 14.30 -2.49 12.32
C LEU A 149 13.85 -1.13 12.86
N GLY A 150 12.56 -0.84 12.84
CA GLY A 150 11.99 0.44 13.27
C GLY A 150 12.20 0.78 14.75
N LYS A 151 12.58 -0.20 15.59
CA LYS A 151 12.94 0.07 17.01
C LYS A 151 14.19 0.95 17.18
N LYS A 152 15.00 1.08 16.12
CA LYS A 152 16.29 1.78 16.17
C LYS A 152 16.26 3.17 15.54
N PHE A 153 15.18 3.51 14.83
CA PHE A 153 15.12 4.74 14.05
C PHE A 153 14.29 5.82 14.76
N SER A 154 14.78 7.05 14.67
CA SER A 154 14.03 8.27 14.98
C SER A 154 13.10 8.60 13.80
N CYS A 155 12.17 9.54 14.00
CA CYS A 155 11.37 10.04 12.88
C CYS A 155 12.25 10.68 11.81
N GLN A 156 11.93 10.44 10.54
CA GLN A 156 12.73 10.90 9.40
C GLN A 156 11.84 11.52 8.33
N ARG A 157 12.42 12.42 7.54
CA ARG A 157 11.74 13.01 6.39
C ARG A 157 11.85 12.09 5.19
N VAL A 158 10.72 11.88 4.51
CA VAL A 158 10.66 11.07 3.31
C VAL A 158 9.73 11.70 2.28
N TYR A 159 9.90 11.31 1.03
CA TYR A 159 9.21 11.87 -0.12
C TYR A 159 8.62 10.75 -0.99
N ARG A 160 7.49 11.05 -1.63
CA ARG A 160 6.87 10.12 -2.58
C ARG A 160 6.12 10.88 -3.67
N GLY A 161 6.41 10.58 -4.92
CA GLY A 161 5.63 11.00 -6.08
C GLY A 161 4.63 9.92 -6.52
N THR A 162 3.48 10.32 -7.06
CA THR A 162 2.50 9.40 -7.65
C THR A 162 1.62 10.07 -8.68
N GLY A 163 1.21 9.31 -9.72
CA GLY A 163 0.24 9.74 -10.73
C GLY A 163 -1.22 9.79 -10.26
N VAL A 164 -1.50 9.44 -9.01
CA VAL A 164 -2.85 9.42 -8.47
C VAL A 164 -3.19 10.77 -7.86
N ASN A 165 -4.34 11.34 -8.26
CA ASN A 165 -4.85 12.59 -7.69
C ASN A 165 -5.68 12.31 -6.44
N PHE A 166 -5.04 12.16 -5.28
CA PHE A 166 -5.73 11.89 -4.03
C PHE A 166 -6.48 13.12 -3.50
N SER A 167 -7.67 12.91 -2.91
CA SER A 167 -8.19 13.77 -1.84
C SER A 167 -7.67 13.26 -0.49
N VAL A 168 -7.59 14.12 0.51
CA VAL A 168 -7.06 13.75 1.81
C VAL A 168 -7.83 14.48 2.91
N GLY A 169 -8.17 13.73 3.98
CA GLY A 169 -8.73 14.26 5.22
C GLY A 169 -7.65 14.82 6.15
N HIS A 170 -8.03 15.10 7.40
CA HIS A 170 -7.08 15.56 8.43
C HIS A 170 -6.08 14.49 8.85
N TYR A 171 -6.53 13.23 8.85
CA TYR A 171 -5.73 12.06 9.19
C TYR A 171 -5.87 11.01 8.09
N PHE A 172 -4.80 10.26 7.86
CA PHE A 172 -4.83 9.13 6.95
C PHE A 172 -3.81 8.05 7.32
N ARG A 173 -4.05 6.85 6.81
CA ARG A 173 -3.08 5.77 6.67
C ARG A 173 -3.00 5.40 5.18
N PHE A 174 -1.87 4.90 4.73
CA PHE A 174 -1.78 4.42 3.35
C PHE A 174 -2.59 3.14 3.10
N GLY A 175 -2.86 2.36 4.14
CA GLY A 175 -3.59 1.10 4.04
C GLY A 175 -2.86 0.01 3.25
N GLN A 176 -1.57 0.20 3.04
CA GLN A 176 -0.65 -0.71 2.36
C GLN A 176 0.77 -0.36 2.77
N PHE A 177 1.71 -1.27 2.51
CA PHE A 177 3.12 -0.89 2.55
C PHE A 177 3.40 0.14 1.46
N THR A 178 4.19 1.16 1.79
CA THR A 178 4.37 2.30 0.89
C THR A 178 5.84 2.68 0.80
N SER A 179 6.39 2.52 -0.40
CA SER A 179 7.74 2.96 -0.73
C SER A 179 7.79 4.48 -0.80
N THR A 180 8.77 5.04 -0.12
CA THR A 180 9.14 6.45 -0.14
C THR A 180 10.64 6.54 -0.30
N SER A 181 11.20 7.73 -0.55
CA SER A 181 12.64 7.96 -0.64
C SER A 181 13.07 9.02 0.37
N GLU A 182 14.27 8.91 0.91
CA GLU A 182 14.92 10.00 1.66
C GLU A 182 15.33 11.15 0.72
N ASP A 183 15.51 10.83 -0.58
CA ASP A 183 15.91 11.79 -1.59
C ASP A 183 14.68 12.39 -2.31
N PRO A 184 14.46 13.72 -2.20
CA PRO A 184 13.37 14.39 -2.87
C PRO A 184 13.48 14.36 -4.41
N GLU A 185 14.69 14.27 -4.98
CA GLU A 185 14.90 14.22 -6.42
C GLU A 185 14.47 12.86 -6.96
N ILE A 186 14.85 11.77 -6.31
CA ILE A 186 14.39 10.42 -6.65
C ILE A 186 12.87 10.33 -6.61
N ALA A 187 12.23 10.86 -5.56
CA ALA A 187 10.77 10.86 -5.45
C ALA A 187 10.08 11.66 -6.57
N GLN A 188 10.74 12.63 -7.20
CA GLN A 188 10.21 13.42 -8.31
C GLN A 188 10.30 12.68 -9.67
N PHE A 189 11.18 11.69 -9.84
CA PHE A 189 11.22 10.86 -11.05
C PHE A 189 9.95 10.01 -11.20
N PHE A 190 9.28 9.70 -10.10
CA PHE A 190 7.95 9.11 -10.15
C PHE A 190 6.93 10.19 -10.52
N GLN A 191 5.77 9.79 -11.06
CA GLN A 191 4.72 10.75 -11.44
C GLN A 191 4.35 11.64 -10.24
N THR A 192 4.16 12.95 -10.48
CA THR A 192 3.95 13.95 -9.42
C THR A 192 2.58 14.62 -9.42
N VAL A 193 1.52 13.94 -9.87
CA VAL A 193 0.15 14.45 -9.74
C VAL A 193 -0.21 14.69 -8.27
N THR A 194 0.25 13.80 -7.38
CA THR A 194 0.34 14.07 -5.94
C THR A 194 1.77 13.81 -5.48
N TYR A 195 2.36 14.79 -4.81
CA TYR A 195 3.66 14.69 -4.18
C TYR A 195 3.52 14.75 -2.67
N PHE A 196 4.12 13.81 -1.97
CA PHE A 196 4.10 13.73 -0.52
C PHE A 196 5.44 14.18 0.06
N LYS A 197 5.38 15.03 1.10
CA LYS A 197 6.49 15.34 2.01
C LYS A 197 6.07 14.87 3.40
N LEU A 198 6.65 13.80 3.88
CA LEU A 198 6.23 13.15 5.10
C LEU A 198 7.33 13.20 6.16
N VAL A 199 6.91 13.19 7.43
CA VAL A 199 7.76 12.79 8.54
C VAL A 199 7.22 11.46 9.04
N THR A 200 7.93 10.36 8.79
CA THR A 200 7.59 9.02 9.26
C THR A 200 8.38 8.67 10.51
N CYS A 201 7.74 7.98 11.46
CA CYS A 201 8.37 7.48 12.68
C CYS A 201 8.34 5.94 12.76
N LYS A 202 7.73 5.28 11.76
CA LYS A 202 7.63 3.82 11.65
C LYS A 202 8.20 3.28 10.33
N GLY A 203 8.47 4.16 9.38
CA GLY A 203 9.18 3.81 8.15
C GLY A 203 10.60 3.36 8.47
N ILE A 204 11.08 2.38 7.72
CA ILE A 204 12.44 1.84 7.83
C ILE A 204 13.20 2.02 6.53
N GLY A 205 14.45 2.47 6.60
CA GLY A 205 15.36 2.45 5.46
C GLY A 205 15.63 1.00 5.05
N ILE A 206 15.43 0.69 3.78
CA ILE A 206 15.60 -0.66 3.24
C ILE A 206 16.56 -0.71 2.05
N SER A 207 17.29 0.36 1.77
CA SER A 207 18.19 0.47 0.61
C SER A 207 19.14 -0.73 0.46
N GLU A 208 19.66 -1.27 1.57
CA GLU A 208 20.55 -2.41 1.57
C GLU A 208 19.81 -3.76 1.35
N ALA A 209 18.49 -3.80 1.56
CA ALA A 209 17.64 -4.95 1.33
C ALA A 209 16.61 -4.70 0.20
N SER A 210 16.87 -3.71 -0.67
CA SER A 210 16.06 -3.37 -1.82
C SER A 210 16.75 -3.82 -3.12
N TYR A 211 15.94 -4.23 -4.08
CA TYR A 211 16.41 -4.48 -5.44
C TYR A 211 16.96 -3.20 -6.10
N PHE A 212 16.42 -2.02 -5.74
CA PHE A 212 16.84 -0.70 -6.23
C PHE A 212 17.57 0.09 -5.13
N GLN A 213 18.78 -0.33 -4.78
CA GLN A 213 19.55 0.25 -3.66
C GLN A 213 19.78 1.76 -3.79
N HIS A 214 19.84 2.30 -5.02
CA HIS A 214 20.05 3.74 -5.28
C HIS A 214 18.85 4.61 -4.98
N GLU A 215 17.65 4.02 -4.77
CA GLU A 215 16.43 4.79 -4.52
C GLU A 215 16.34 5.34 -3.08
N GLN A 216 17.30 5.03 -2.21
CA GLN A 216 17.30 5.43 -0.80
C GLN A 216 15.93 5.18 -0.16
N GLU A 217 15.42 3.97 -0.40
CA GLU A 217 14.05 3.61 -0.10
C GLU A 217 13.79 3.50 1.39
N VAL A 218 12.69 4.12 1.81
CA VAL A 218 12.09 3.95 3.14
C VAL A 218 10.71 3.34 3.00
N LEU A 219 10.52 2.19 3.61
CA LEU A 219 9.26 1.46 3.59
C LEU A 219 8.38 1.87 4.77
N VAL A 220 7.25 2.51 4.46
CA VAL A 220 6.25 2.94 5.45
C VAL A 220 5.20 1.84 5.63
N PRO A 221 4.92 1.37 6.86
CA PRO A 221 3.96 0.30 7.10
C PRO A 221 2.50 0.77 7.04
N PRO A 222 1.53 -0.13 6.76
CA PRO A 222 0.10 0.20 6.60
C PRO A 222 -0.56 0.77 7.85
N TYR A 223 -0.02 0.47 9.04
CA TYR A 223 -0.58 0.87 10.34
C TYR A 223 -0.06 2.22 10.86
N GLU A 224 0.87 2.89 10.16
CA GLU A 224 1.32 4.22 10.55
C GLU A 224 0.28 5.28 10.19
N MET A 225 -0.06 6.11 11.15
CA MET A 225 -1.06 7.16 11.03
C MET A 225 -0.39 8.53 10.85
N PHE A 226 -0.86 9.28 9.86
CA PHE A 226 -0.36 10.61 9.52
C PHE A 226 -1.42 11.68 9.77
N LYS A 227 -1.00 12.82 10.32
CA LYS A 227 -1.76 14.07 10.38
C LYS A 227 -1.32 14.97 9.25
N VAL A 228 -2.26 15.43 8.42
CA VAL A 228 -2.00 16.40 7.37
C VAL A 228 -1.73 17.76 7.99
N THR A 229 -0.60 18.36 7.65
CA THR A 229 -0.20 19.70 8.13
C THR A 229 -0.48 20.77 7.10
N SER A 230 -0.36 20.46 5.81
CA SER A 230 -0.73 21.35 4.73
C SER A 230 -0.99 20.62 3.42
N VAL A 231 -1.76 21.25 2.54
CA VAL A 231 -1.98 20.82 1.16
C VAL A 231 -1.76 22.03 0.24
N GLU A 232 -0.67 22.02 -0.49
CA GLU A 232 -0.36 23.02 -1.52
C GLU A 232 -0.90 22.54 -2.86
N LYS A 233 -1.76 23.34 -3.49
CA LYS A 233 -2.36 23.01 -4.80
C LYS A 233 -1.72 23.87 -5.88
N HIS A 234 -1.33 23.20 -6.96
CA HIS A 234 -0.82 23.84 -8.18
C HIS A 234 -1.74 23.48 -9.36
N PRO A 235 -1.61 24.13 -10.52
CA PRO A 235 -2.50 23.91 -11.66
C PRO A 235 -2.62 22.43 -12.09
N THR A 236 -1.51 21.69 -12.08
CA THR A 236 -1.43 20.30 -12.56
C THR A 236 -1.15 19.25 -11.49
N ASN A 237 -0.72 19.68 -10.30
CA ASN A 237 -0.34 18.78 -9.21
C ASN A 237 -0.68 19.38 -7.84
N LYS A 238 -0.37 18.61 -6.80
CA LYS A 238 -0.43 19.08 -5.41
C LYS A 238 0.66 18.46 -4.57
N THR A 239 1.04 19.15 -3.51
CA THR A 239 1.91 18.65 -2.46
C THR A 239 1.12 18.46 -1.18
N ILE A 240 1.18 17.28 -0.59
CA ILE A 240 0.60 16.95 0.71
C ILE A 240 1.74 16.85 1.72
N MET A 241 1.69 17.66 2.76
CA MET A 241 2.62 17.58 3.89
C MET A 241 1.92 16.91 5.07
N ALA A 242 2.56 15.91 5.67
CA ALA A 242 1.99 15.21 6.81
C ALA A 242 3.08 14.70 7.75
N VAL A 243 2.71 14.52 9.01
CA VAL A 243 3.59 14.04 10.06
C VAL A 243 2.99 12.81 10.74
N SER A 244 3.83 11.85 11.08
CA SER A 244 3.44 10.69 11.87
C SER A 244 2.92 11.13 13.25
N VAL A 245 1.79 10.54 13.64
CA VAL A 245 1.18 10.74 14.96
C VAL A 245 1.08 9.42 15.75
N GLY A 246 1.77 8.40 15.28
CA GLY A 246 1.84 7.09 15.90
C GLY A 246 1.26 5.99 15.04
N THR A 247 0.77 4.95 15.66
CA THR A 247 0.17 3.78 15.00
C THR A 247 -1.22 3.51 15.54
N CYS A 248 -2.07 2.93 14.69
CA CYS A 248 -3.31 2.29 15.10
C CYS A 248 -3.56 1.09 14.19
N SER A 249 -4.35 0.12 14.67
CA SER A 249 -4.80 -1.02 13.89
C SER A 249 -6.23 -1.36 14.24
N ASP A 250 -7.04 -1.59 13.21
CA ASP A 250 -8.41 -2.09 13.39
C ASP A 250 -8.40 -3.61 13.59
N HIS A 251 -7.36 -4.27 13.12
CA HIS A 251 -7.20 -5.71 13.10
C HIS A 251 -5.87 -6.10 13.75
N ASN A 252 -5.90 -7.10 14.62
CA ASN A 252 -4.71 -7.64 15.25
C ASN A 252 -4.84 -9.14 15.45
N CYS A 253 -3.81 -9.89 15.06
CA CYS A 253 -3.76 -11.34 15.25
C CYS A 253 -4.91 -12.12 14.58
N ILE A 254 -5.46 -11.62 13.49
CA ILE A 254 -6.62 -12.23 12.81
C ILE A 254 -6.36 -13.70 12.45
N PHE A 255 -5.18 -14.01 11.90
CA PHE A 255 -4.83 -15.34 11.44
C PHE A 255 -4.77 -16.38 12.59
N VAL A 256 -4.35 -15.93 13.76
CA VAL A 256 -4.18 -16.78 14.94
C VAL A 256 -5.48 -16.92 15.73
N GLY A 257 -6.49 -16.09 15.42
CA GLY A 257 -7.76 -16.08 16.14
C GLY A 257 -7.66 -15.56 17.58
N GLU A 258 -6.53 -14.95 17.96
CA GLU A 258 -6.31 -14.37 19.28
C GLU A 258 -6.80 -12.91 19.28
N VAL A 259 -7.98 -12.67 19.87
CA VAL A 259 -8.46 -11.31 20.12
C VAL A 259 -7.70 -10.74 21.32
N LEU A 260 -6.54 -10.15 21.07
CA LEU A 260 -5.77 -9.51 22.13
C LEU A 260 -6.28 -8.10 22.43
N LYS A 261 -6.45 -7.80 23.71
CA LYS A 261 -7.08 -6.58 24.25
C LYS A 261 -6.26 -5.30 24.10
N TYR A 262 -5.12 -5.30 23.40
CA TYR A 262 -4.11 -4.23 23.57
C TYR A 262 -3.74 -3.45 22.30
N THR A 263 -4.45 -3.64 21.19
CA THR A 263 -4.22 -2.78 20.02
C THR A 263 -4.95 -1.46 20.17
N LYS A 264 -4.24 -0.36 19.94
CA LYS A 264 -4.87 0.95 19.80
C LYS A 264 -5.68 0.93 18.51
N ARG A 265 -7.01 0.77 18.64
CA ARG A 265 -7.92 0.83 17.48
C ARG A 265 -7.85 2.19 16.82
N CYS A 266 -7.98 2.20 15.50
CA CYS A 266 -8.15 3.41 14.74
C CYS A 266 -9.56 3.93 14.98
N GLN A 267 -9.71 4.87 15.90
CA GLN A 267 -10.97 5.61 16.04
C GLN A 267 -10.93 6.78 15.07
N ASP A 268 -12.08 7.08 14.46
CA ASP A 268 -12.26 8.36 13.79
C ASP A 268 -12.01 9.43 14.85
N HIS A 269 -10.87 10.09 14.75
CA HIS A 269 -10.46 11.09 15.71
C HIS A 269 -11.42 12.27 15.68
N GLN A 270 -12.48 12.19 16.48
CA GLN A 270 -13.01 13.38 17.13
C GLN A 270 -11.93 13.83 18.11
N VAL A 271 -11.29 14.93 17.79
CA VAL A 271 -10.23 15.56 18.57
C VAL A 271 -10.77 15.83 19.96
N LEU A 272 -10.40 15.03 20.95
CA LEU A 272 -10.40 15.46 22.32
C LEU A 272 -9.23 16.44 22.48
N TYR A 273 -9.52 17.73 22.33
CA TYR A 273 -8.66 18.78 22.89
C TYR A 273 -8.69 18.63 24.41
N LEU A 274 -7.60 18.17 24.98
CA LEU A 274 -7.24 18.42 26.37
C LEU A 274 -6.10 19.43 26.40
#